data_c38be392fa9c8d64c10f808613c44a63
#
_entry.id   c38be392fa9c8d64c10f808613c44a63
#
_cell.length_a   1.000
_cell.length_b   1.000
_cell.length_c   1.000
_cell.angle_alpha   90.00
_cell.angle_beta   90.00
_cell.angle_gamma   90.00
#
_symmetry.space_group_name_H-M   'P 1'
#
loop_
_entity.id
_entity.type
_entity.pdbx_description
1 polymer ?
#
loop_
_entity_poly.entity_id
_entity_poly.type
_entity_poly.pdbx_seq_one_letter_code
_entity_poly.pdbx_strand_id
1 'polypeptide(L)'
;MKYGFLSDISDVDFSIPSIPDFTKTKYPQKNNTPLHFYIGTSVWSDKDFKGHFYPKNTPQKNFLLEYAKQFNTVEVNSTRYGTPKLSTLDKWKNSVPDSFKFSFKMPQIISIRKDLLYKDVLSRLDDFLVSMDTMGQKAGTTFILLQNSFGSERLEELDKFLGYLPKEQSFAVEIRNPIFNQSYELYEVLNKHNIANVITDTAGKREVVHTSVSNDTAFIRFVGNGIQEIDYHRINLWIEQIKEWVSCGVTNFYCLHHQPNENRRLSGYSAQYMIQKINEEFPNHPVYSPKLFKGEE
;
A
#
# COMPACT_ATOMS: atom_id res chain seq x y z
N MET A 1 -13.07 -1.83 4.24
CA MET A 1 -13.19 -0.80 3.17
C MET A 1 -14.38 -1.16 2.30
N LYS A 2 -15.26 -0.19 1.94
CA LYS A 2 -16.46 -0.49 1.11
C LYS A 2 -16.20 -0.37 -0.41
N TYR A 3 -15.05 0.18 -0.82
CA TYR A 3 -14.74 0.35 -2.24
C TYR A 3 -14.58 -1.01 -2.92
N GLY A 4 -15.39 -1.25 -3.96
CA GLY A 4 -15.38 -2.48 -4.72
C GLY A 4 -15.82 -3.73 -3.95
N PHE A 5 -16.51 -3.60 -2.81
CA PHE A 5 -17.13 -4.73 -2.14
C PHE A 5 -18.34 -5.23 -2.96
N LEU A 6 -18.42 -6.54 -3.14
CA LEU A 6 -19.56 -7.25 -3.70
C LEU A 6 -20.07 -8.27 -2.67
N SER A 7 -21.38 -8.43 -2.58
CA SER A 7 -22.00 -9.46 -1.73
C SER A 7 -21.88 -10.86 -2.34
N ASP A 8 -21.80 -10.94 -3.67
CA ASP A 8 -21.57 -12.16 -4.43
C ASP A 8 -20.37 -11.94 -5.37
N ILE A 9 -19.45 -12.89 -5.40
CA ILE A 9 -18.22 -12.87 -6.18
C ILE A 9 -18.04 -14.15 -7.02
N SER A 10 -19.08 -14.98 -7.15
CA SER A 10 -19.04 -16.27 -7.86
C SER A 10 -18.63 -16.12 -9.34
N ASP A 11 -19.06 -15.03 -9.97
CA ASP A 11 -18.81 -14.75 -11.40
C ASP A 11 -17.67 -13.73 -11.62
N VAL A 12 -16.92 -13.38 -10.58
CA VAL A 12 -15.82 -12.41 -10.70
C VAL A 12 -14.56 -13.08 -11.26
N ASP A 13 -14.12 -12.60 -12.42
CA ASP A 13 -12.79 -12.94 -12.94
C ASP A 13 -11.70 -12.18 -12.16
N PHE A 14 -10.89 -12.91 -11.40
CA PHE A 14 -9.77 -12.38 -10.64
C PHE A 14 -8.44 -12.42 -11.40
N SER A 15 -8.43 -12.73 -12.68
CA SER A 15 -7.22 -12.68 -13.49
C SER A 15 -6.52 -11.32 -13.37
N ILE A 16 -5.19 -11.35 -13.44
CA ILE A 16 -4.34 -10.16 -13.42
C ILE A 16 -3.91 -9.87 -14.86
N PRO A 17 -4.01 -8.62 -15.34
CA PRO A 17 -3.55 -8.29 -16.68
C PRO A 17 -2.04 -8.48 -16.81
N SER A 18 -1.56 -8.75 -18.02
CA SER A 18 -0.12 -8.85 -18.31
C SER A 18 0.59 -7.51 -18.09
N ILE A 19 1.88 -7.56 -17.76
CA ILE A 19 2.70 -6.35 -17.62
C ILE A 19 2.79 -5.63 -18.97
N PRO A 20 2.53 -4.30 -19.01
CA PRO A 20 2.69 -3.50 -20.21
C PRO A 20 4.17 -3.48 -20.68
N ASP A 21 4.39 -3.45 -21.98
CA ASP A 21 5.75 -3.45 -22.55
C ASP A 21 6.58 -2.25 -22.11
N PHE A 22 5.97 -1.08 -21.92
CA PHE A 22 6.68 0.10 -21.42
C PHE A 22 7.21 -0.07 -19.98
N THR A 23 6.60 -0.96 -19.18
CA THR A 23 7.11 -1.34 -17.85
C THR A 23 8.30 -2.31 -17.98
N LYS A 24 8.22 -3.30 -18.89
CA LYS A 24 9.24 -4.36 -19.03
C LYS A 24 10.62 -3.84 -19.44
N THR A 25 10.68 -2.78 -20.21
CA THR A 25 11.91 -2.35 -20.89
C THR A 25 12.79 -1.39 -20.08
N LYS A 26 12.30 -0.80 -19.00
CA LYS A 26 12.98 0.34 -18.31
C LYS A 26 13.83 -0.01 -17.10
N TYR A 27 13.61 -1.16 -16.48
CA TYR A 27 14.34 -1.54 -15.26
C TYR A 27 15.16 -2.81 -15.50
N PRO A 28 16.35 -2.70 -16.15
CA PRO A 28 17.20 -3.88 -16.33
C PRO A 28 17.60 -4.42 -14.96
N GLN A 29 17.39 -5.72 -14.80
CA GLN A 29 17.79 -6.44 -13.60
C GLN A 29 19.27 -6.20 -13.32
N LYS A 30 19.57 -5.58 -12.18
CA LYS A 30 20.93 -5.55 -11.65
C LYS A 30 21.09 -6.82 -10.79
N ASN A 31 21.97 -7.71 -11.21
CA ASN A 31 22.30 -8.89 -10.43
C ASN A 31 22.66 -8.49 -8.99
N ASN A 32 22.06 -9.16 -8.00
CA ASN A 32 22.28 -8.95 -6.55
C ASN A 32 21.71 -7.66 -5.94
N THR A 33 20.72 -7.01 -6.53
CA THR A 33 20.01 -5.92 -5.84
C THR A 33 19.14 -6.51 -4.73
N PRO A 34 19.23 -6.04 -3.46
CA PRO A 34 18.38 -6.51 -2.39
C PRO A 34 16.91 -6.25 -2.68
N LEU A 35 16.04 -7.23 -2.42
CA LEU A 35 14.60 -7.08 -2.48
C LEU A 35 14.06 -6.69 -1.10
N HIS A 36 13.12 -5.77 -1.08
CA HIS A 36 12.49 -5.28 0.13
C HIS A 36 10.98 -5.51 0.08
N PHE A 37 10.48 -6.37 0.95
CA PHE A 37 9.07 -6.70 1.06
C PHE A 37 8.49 -6.08 2.33
N TYR A 38 7.54 -5.17 2.15
CA TYR A 38 6.78 -4.51 3.22
C TYR A 38 5.35 -5.03 3.16
N ILE A 39 5.02 -5.95 4.06
CA ILE A 39 3.73 -6.65 4.07
C ILE A 39 3.02 -6.39 5.39
N GLY A 40 1.80 -5.92 5.31
CA GLY A 40 1.01 -5.57 6.48
C GLY A 40 -0.45 -5.33 6.16
N THR A 41 -1.15 -4.67 7.07
CA THR A 41 -2.57 -4.41 6.96
C THR A 41 -2.89 -2.91 6.98
N SER A 42 -4.16 -2.57 6.77
CA SER A 42 -4.63 -1.19 6.78
C SER A 42 -5.01 -0.66 8.17
N VAL A 43 -4.75 -1.42 9.22
CA VAL A 43 -5.11 -1.05 10.59
C VAL A 43 -4.32 -1.89 11.61
N TRP A 44 -3.83 -1.26 12.68
CA TRP A 44 -3.26 -1.95 13.85
C TRP A 44 -4.16 -1.92 15.08
N SER A 45 -5.15 -1.02 15.10
CA SER A 45 -5.99 -0.78 16.29
C SER A 45 -7.22 -1.66 16.37
N ASP A 46 -7.28 -2.74 15.57
CA ASP A 46 -8.42 -3.64 15.55
C ASP A 46 -8.41 -4.59 16.75
N LYS A 47 -9.53 -4.65 17.45
CA LYS A 47 -9.72 -5.53 18.60
C LYS A 47 -9.78 -7.01 18.21
N ASP A 48 -10.21 -7.31 17.00
CA ASP A 48 -10.31 -8.67 16.47
C ASP A 48 -8.95 -9.34 16.23
N PHE A 49 -7.85 -8.58 16.34
CA PHE A 49 -6.50 -9.14 16.32
C PHE A 49 -6.09 -9.77 17.66
N LYS A 50 -6.80 -9.48 18.75
CA LYS A 50 -6.55 -10.11 20.07
C LYS A 50 -6.88 -11.59 20.03
N GLY A 51 -5.99 -12.42 20.59
CA GLY A 51 -6.11 -13.89 20.54
C GLY A 51 -5.77 -14.50 19.18
N HIS A 52 -5.38 -13.68 18.19
CA HIS A 52 -4.91 -14.12 16.87
C HIS A 52 -3.50 -13.61 16.57
N PHE A 53 -3.32 -12.30 16.45
CA PHE A 53 -2.03 -11.64 16.20
C PHE A 53 -1.48 -10.93 17.43
N TYR A 54 -2.32 -10.63 18.41
CA TYR A 54 -1.94 -10.07 19.72
C TYR A 54 -2.34 -11.02 20.83
N PRO A 55 -1.60 -11.05 21.96
CA PRO A 55 -2.05 -11.73 23.16
C PRO A 55 -3.48 -11.31 23.55
N LYS A 56 -4.29 -12.25 24.03
CA LYS A 56 -5.72 -12.04 24.35
C LYS A 56 -5.99 -10.84 25.27
N ASN A 57 -5.08 -10.59 26.21
CA ASN A 57 -5.19 -9.52 27.21
C ASN A 57 -4.45 -8.23 26.84
N THR A 58 -4.00 -8.07 25.58
CA THR A 58 -3.27 -6.87 25.15
C THR A 58 -4.11 -5.61 25.34
N PRO A 59 -3.65 -4.60 26.10
CA PRO A 59 -4.34 -3.32 26.21
C PRO A 59 -4.20 -2.52 24.90
N GLN A 60 -5.23 -1.74 24.57
CA GLN A 60 -5.29 -1.00 23.29
C GLN A 60 -4.07 -0.09 23.04
N LYS A 61 -3.52 0.51 24.10
CA LYS A 61 -2.31 1.37 24.00
C LYS A 61 -1.09 0.65 23.47
N ASN A 62 -1.06 -0.69 23.57
CA ASN A 62 0.05 -1.54 23.13
C ASN A 62 -0.19 -2.21 21.77
N PHE A 63 -1.34 -1.96 21.11
CA PHE A 63 -1.68 -2.63 19.85
C PHE A 63 -0.64 -2.40 18.76
N LEU A 64 -0.11 -1.18 18.62
CA LEU A 64 0.94 -0.89 17.64
C LEU A 64 2.23 -1.64 17.92
N LEU A 65 2.63 -1.74 19.20
CA LEU A 65 3.79 -2.51 19.63
C LEU A 65 3.63 -3.99 19.28
N GLU A 66 2.47 -4.60 19.57
CA GLU A 66 2.19 -6.00 19.23
C GLU A 66 2.08 -6.21 17.71
N TYR A 67 1.47 -5.25 17.00
CA TYR A 67 1.38 -5.26 15.54
C TYR A 67 2.78 -5.30 14.88
N ALA A 68 3.69 -4.46 15.34
CA ALA A 68 5.04 -4.37 14.79
C ALA A 68 5.92 -5.61 15.08
N LYS A 69 5.48 -6.51 15.96
CA LYS A 69 6.09 -7.85 16.14
C LYS A 69 5.60 -8.86 15.09
N GLN A 70 4.51 -8.55 14.40
CA GLN A 70 3.85 -9.45 13.45
C GLN A 70 4.09 -9.01 12.00
N PHE A 71 4.10 -7.70 11.74
CA PHE A 71 4.19 -7.13 10.41
C PHE A 71 5.23 -6.01 10.39
N ASN A 72 5.83 -5.76 9.23
CA ASN A 72 6.90 -4.77 9.07
C ASN A 72 6.44 -3.45 8.43
N THR A 73 5.14 -3.34 8.11
CA THR A 73 4.52 -2.11 7.61
C THR A 73 3.05 -2.02 7.98
N VAL A 74 2.50 -0.82 7.88
CA VAL A 74 1.07 -0.55 8.07
C VAL A 74 0.61 0.61 7.20
N GLU A 75 -0.61 0.53 6.65
CA GLU A 75 -1.28 1.66 6.01
C GLU A 75 -1.94 2.55 7.07
N VAL A 76 -1.52 3.81 7.15
CA VAL A 76 -2.06 4.77 8.14
C VAL A 76 -3.21 5.55 7.52
N ASN A 77 -4.43 5.03 7.65
CA ASN A 77 -5.63 5.66 7.08
C ASN A 77 -6.15 6.86 7.89
N SER A 78 -5.78 6.99 9.17
CA SER A 78 -6.22 8.09 10.01
C SER A 78 -5.74 9.45 9.50
N THR A 79 -4.60 9.50 8.83
CA THR A 79 -4.05 10.72 8.22
C THR A 79 -4.90 11.27 7.07
N ARG A 80 -5.83 10.47 6.51
CA ARG A 80 -6.84 10.96 5.56
C ARG A 80 -7.62 12.17 6.08
N TYR A 81 -7.87 12.23 7.37
CA TYR A 81 -8.70 13.27 8.00
C TYR A 81 -7.91 14.48 8.46
N GLY A 82 -6.60 14.41 8.49
CA GLY A 82 -5.69 15.49 8.84
C GLY A 82 -4.32 15.01 9.28
N THR A 83 -3.41 15.93 9.41
CA THR A 83 -2.03 15.67 9.86
C THR A 83 -2.03 15.34 11.36
N PRO A 84 -1.43 14.23 11.80
CA PRO A 84 -1.32 13.90 13.20
C PRO A 84 -0.46 14.91 13.96
N LYS A 85 -0.73 15.09 15.26
CA LYS A 85 0.15 15.87 16.13
C LYS A 85 1.53 15.24 16.23
N LEU A 86 2.58 16.04 16.33
CA LEU A 86 3.97 15.55 16.48
C LEU A 86 4.12 14.56 17.64
N SER A 87 3.48 14.84 18.80
CA SER A 87 3.50 13.92 19.94
C SER A 87 2.85 12.55 19.66
N THR A 88 1.95 12.46 18.68
CA THR A 88 1.37 11.19 18.24
C THR A 88 2.35 10.45 17.32
N LEU A 89 2.99 11.17 16.39
CA LEU A 89 4.03 10.61 15.51
C LEU A 89 5.21 10.08 16.33
N ASP A 90 5.67 10.83 17.33
CA ASP A 90 6.73 10.39 18.25
C ASP A 90 6.36 9.09 18.98
N LYS A 91 5.12 8.98 19.47
CA LYS A 91 4.63 7.75 20.10
C LYS A 91 4.64 6.57 19.13
N TRP A 92 4.17 6.78 17.90
CA TRP A 92 4.19 5.72 16.89
C TRP A 92 5.62 5.32 16.53
N LYS A 93 6.47 6.30 16.27
CA LYS A 93 7.89 6.09 15.94
C LYS A 93 8.61 5.26 17.02
N ASN A 94 8.37 5.57 18.30
CA ASN A 94 9.01 4.90 19.43
C ASN A 94 8.38 3.54 19.80
N SER A 95 7.22 3.19 19.20
CA SER A 95 6.52 1.92 19.47
C SER A 95 6.92 0.79 18.54
N VAL A 96 7.75 1.04 17.53
CA VAL A 96 8.08 0.06 16.48
C VAL A 96 9.60 0.00 16.25
N PRO A 97 10.15 -1.13 15.76
CA PRO A 97 11.55 -1.25 15.41
C PRO A 97 11.96 -0.31 14.25
N ASP A 98 13.27 -0.07 14.08
CA ASP A 98 13.78 0.86 13.06
C ASP A 98 13.50 0.41 11.63
N SER A 99 13.38 -0.89 11.39
CA SER A 99 13.04 -1.47 10.10
C SER A 99 11.57 -1.29 9.69
N PHE A 100 10.70 -0.92 10.64
CA PHE A 100 9.26 -0.78 10.40
C PHE A 100 8.95 0.45 9.53
N LYS A 101 8.02 0.31 8.58
CA LYS A 101 7.60 1.39 7.69
C LYS A 101 6.13 1.76 7.88
N PHE A 102 5.85 3.06 8.04
CA PHE A 102 4.50 3.59 8.03
C PHE A 102 4.15 4.13 6.63
N SER A 103 3.19 3.52 5.95
CA SER A 103 2.66 4.05 4.68
C SER A 103 1.51 4.99 4.96
N PHE A 104 1.76 6.29 4.87
CA PHE A 104 0.77 7.30 5.18
C PHE A 104 -0.16 7.57 4.00
N LYS A 105 -1.45 7.70 4.29
CA LYS A 105 -2.40 8.22 3.32
C LYS A 105 -2.39 9.73 3.35
N MET A 106 -2.12 10.38 2.21
CA MET A 106 -2.18 11.84 2.14
C MET A 106 -3.57 12.36 2.55
N PRO A 107 -3.66 13.45 3.34
CA PRO A 107 -4.93 14.03 3.74
C PRO A 107 -5.85 14.34 2.55
N GLN A 108 -7.13 14.01 2.68
CA GLN A 108 -8.09 14.23 1.58
C GLN A 108 -8.28 15.72 1.23
N ILE A 109 -7.98 16.61 2.19
CA ILE A 109 -8.03 18.05 1.96
C ILE A 109 -6.95 18.52 0.99
N ILE A 110 -5.94 17.71 0.73
CA ILE A 110 -4.89 17.91 -0.27
C ILE A 110 -5.27 17.13 -1.54
N SER A 111 -5.42 15.80 -1.43
CA SER A 111 -5.46 14.88 -2.56
C SER A 111 -6.81 14.82 -3.29
N ILE A 112 -7.93 15.21 -2.64
CA ILE A 112 -9.28 15.16 -3.24
C ILE A 112 -9.76 16.60 -3.53
N ARG A 113 -8.99 17.36 -4.30
CA ARG A 113 -9.33 18.73 -4.67
C ARG A 113 -9.51 18.85 -6.18
N LYS A 114 -10.36 19.81 -6.59
CA LYS A 114 -10.54 20.16 -7.99
C LYS A 114 -9.32 20.85 -8.57
N ASP A 115 -8.54 21.53 -7.71
CA ASP A 115 -7.29 22.19 -8.05
C ASP A 115 -6.23 21.79 -7.01
N LEU A 116 -5.27 20.95 -7.45
CA LEU A 116 -4.17 20.48 -6.61
C LEU A 116 -3.10 21.56 -6.39
N LEU A 117 -3.07 22.58 -7.23
CA LEU A 117 -2.09 23.68 -7.20
C LEU A 117 -2.63 24.90 -6.45
N TYR A 118 -3.84 24.84 -5.92
CA TYR A 118 -4.40 25.95 -5.16
C TYR A 118 -3.54 26.24 -3.92
N LYS A 119 -3.28 27.53 -3.65
CA LYS A 119 -2.34 27.97 -2.61
C LYS A 119 -2.60 27.33 -1.23
N ASP A 120 -3.86 27.20 -0.81
CA ASP A 120 -4.21 26.55 0.47
C ASP A 120 -3.88 25.05 0.46
N VAL A 121 -4.01 24.37 -0.69
CA VAL A 121 -3.64 22.96 -0.84
C VAL A 121 -2.14 22.78 -0.68
N LEU A 122 -1.34 23.61 -1.33
CA LEU A 122 0.12 23.57 -1.23
C LEU A 122 0.61 23.90 0.19
N SER A 123 0.03 24.88 0.86
CA SER A 123 0.36 25.18 2.26
C SER A 123 0.08 23.99 3.19
N ARG A 124 -1.05 23.31 3.00
CA ARG A 124 -1.37 22.10 3.78
C ARG A 124 -0.49 20.90 3.43
N LEU A 125 -0.02 20.83 2.19
CA LEU A 125 0.97 19.86 1.76
C LEU A 125 2.28 20.07 2.52
N ASP A 126 2.77 21.32 2.60
CA ASP A 126 3.99 21.66 3.33
C ASP A 126 3.89 21.25 4.82
N ASP A 127 2.78 21.59 5.50
CA ASP A 127 2.54 21.20 6.89
C ASP A 127 2.55 19.66 7.07
N PHE A 128 1.96 18.94 6.11
CA PHE A 128 1.94 17.48 6.14
C PHE A 128 3.34 16.90 5.92
N LEU A 129 4.10 17.39 4.94
CA LEU A 129 5.44 16.91 4.62
C LEU A 129 6.42 17.13 5.79
N VAL A 130 6.38 18.30 6.44
CA VAL A 130 7.17 18.58 7.64
C VAL A 130 6.85 17.59 8.75
N SER A 131 5.57 17.26 8.94
CA SER A 131 5.17 16.26 9.93
C SER A 131 5.66 14.85 9.59
N MET A 132 5.62 14.45 8.31
CA MET A 132 6.11 13.15 7.87
C MET A 132 7.62 13.02 7.99
N ASP A 133 8.36 14.10 7.77
CA ASP A 133 9.82 14.14 7.92
C ASP A 133 10.28 13.76 9.35
N THR A 134 9.47 14.07 10.36
CA THR A 134 9.76 13.66 11.76
C THR A 134 9.82 12.15 11.97
N MET A 135 9.21 11.36 11.08
CA MET A 135 9.26 9.90 11.12
C MET A 135 10.64 9.36 10.70
N GLY A 136 11.40 10.14 9.93
CA GLY A 136 12.72 9.75 9.44
C GLY A 136 12.67 8.45 8.66
N GLN A 137 13.58 7.53 8.95
CA GLN A 137 13.67 6.23 8.25
C GLN A 137 12.41 5.35 8.39
N LYS A 138 11.53 5.62 9.37
CA LYS A 138 10.27 4.89 9.55
C LYS A 138 9.14 5.41 8.67
N ALA A 139 9.31 6.55 7.98
CA ALA A 139 8.43 6.94 6.89
C ALA A 139 8.60 5.96 5.73
N GLY A 140 7.53 5.23 5.42
CA GLY A 140 7.42 4.43 4.21
C GLY A 140 6.81 5.25 3.07
N THR A 141 6.43 4.59 1.99
CA THR A 141 5.81 5.26 0.84
C THR A 141 4.48 5.91 1.24
N THR A 142 4.38 7.22 1.08
CA THR A 142 3.13 7.98 1.25
C THR A 142 2.29 7.87 -0.01
N PHE A 143 1.01 7.46 0.10
CA PHE A 143 0.17 7.35 -1.08
C PHE A 143 -0.90 8.44 -1.17
N ILE A 144 -1.12 8.90 -2.39
CA ILE A 144 -1.96 10.02 -2.78
C ILE A 144 -3.17 9.45 -3.53
N LEU A 145 -4.31 9.35 -2.85
CA LEU A 145 -5.55 8.92 -3.50
C LEU A 145 -6.25 10.13 -4.12
N LEU A 146 -6.29 10.18 -5.45
CA LEU A 146 -6.99 11.23 -6.19
C LEU A 146 -8.51 10.99 -6.24
N GLN A 147 -9.26 12.01 -6.70
CA GLN A 147 -10.71 11.89 -6.91
C GLN A 147 -11.03 10.79 -7.93
N ASN A 148 -12.15 10.08 -7.76
CA ASN A 148 -12.59 9.09 -8.74
C ASN A 148 -12.89 9.72 -10.13
N SER A 149 -13.21 11.00 -10.16
CA SER A 149 -13.45 11.78 -11.38
C SER A 149 -12.19 12.42 -11.97
N PHE A 150 -10.99 12.08 -11.44
CA PHE A 150 -9.74 12.57 -11.99
C PHE A 150 -9.56 12.00 -13.40
N GLY A 151 -9.56 12.86 -14.42
CA GLY A 151 -9.48 12.47 -15.83
C GLY A 151 -8.14 12.84 -16.48
N SER A 152 -7.95 12.42 -17.72
CA SER A 152 -6.72 12.66 -18.49
C SER A 152 -6.43 14.14 -18.75
N GLU A 153 -7.46 14.97 -18.77
CA GLU A 153 -7.36 16.43 -18.91
C GLU A 153 -6.61 17.11 -17.75
N ARG A 154 -6.41 16.36 -16.63
CA ARG A 154 -5.73 16.86 -15.44
C ARG A 154 -4.30 16.30 -15.27
N LEU A 155 -3.76 15.59 -16.25
CA LEU A 155 -2.40 15.03 -16.16
C LEU A 155 -1.32 16.11 -16.03
N GLU A 156 -1.47 17.24 -16.73
CA GLU A 156 -0.53 18.37 -16.60
C GLU A 156 -0.56 18.98 -15.21
N GLU A 157 -1.74 19.08 -14.59
CA GLU A 157 -1.90 19.53 -13.20
C GLU A 157 -1.21 18.55 -12.22
N LEU A 158 -1.40 17.24 -12.45
CA LEU A 158 -0.73 16.22 -11.66
C LEU A 158 0.78 16.31 -11.80
N ASP A 159 1.30 16.43 -13.02
CA ASP A 159 2.74 16.59 -13.28
C ASP A 159 3.34 17.77 -12.50
N LYS A 160 2.69 18.92 -12.53
CA LYS A 160 3.10 20.09 -11.74
C LYS A 160 3.03 19.84 -10.24
N PHE A 161 1.95 19.23 -9.75
CA PHE A 161 1.77 18.91 -8.33
C PHE A 161 2.84 17.95 -7.81
N LEU A 162 3.16 16.90 -8.57
CA LEU A 162 4.22 15.95 -8.20
C LEU A 162 5.60 16.60 -8.16
N GLY A 163 5.81 17.66 -8.95
CA GLY A 163 7.02 18.46 -8.93
C GLY A 163 7.28 19.23 -7.62
N TYR A 164 6.26 19.44 -6.78
CA TYR A 164 6.41 20.03 -5.44
C TYR A 164 6.81 19.01 -4.36
N LEU A 165 6.72 17.70 -4.66
CA LEU A 165 7.04 16.67 -3.66
C LEU A 165 8.57 16.56 -3.47
N PRO A 166 9.05 16.42 -2.22
CA PRO A 166 10.47 16.24 -1.93
C PRO A 166 10.97 14.89 -2.49
N LYS A 167 12.14 14.92 -3.12
CA LYS A 167 12.72 13.72 -3.77
C LYS A 167 13.28 12.71 -2.77
N GLU A 168 13.52 13.12 -1.55
CA GLU A 168 14.06 12.31 -0.46
C GLU A 168 12.99 11.43 0.21
N GLN A 169 11.71 11.70 -0.05
CA GLN A 169 10.57 10.93 0.44
C GLN A 169 9.96 10.10 -0.70
N SER A 170 9.46 8.91 -0.35
CA SER A 170 8.82 8.03 -1.32
C SER A 170 7.32 8.28 -1.40
N PHE A 171 6.80 8.38 -2.62
CA PHE A 171 5.38 8.60 -2.87
C PHE A 171 4.81 7.57 -3.86
N ALA A 172 3.49 7.39 -3.78
CA ALA A 172 2.71 6.61 -4.74
C ALA A 172 1.38 7.31 -5.04
N VAL A 173 0.88 7.20 -6.25
CA VAL A 173 -0.40 7.79 -6.67
C VAL A 173 -1.42 6.69 -6.96
N GLU A 174 -2.61 6.79 -6.36
CA GLU A 174 -3.76 5.93 -6.61
C GLU A 174 -4.81 6.69 -7.42
N ILE A 175 -5.09 6.22 -8.64
CA ILE A 175 -6.18 6.72 -9.49
C ILE A 175 -7.16 5.58 -9.75
N ARG A 176 -8.44 5.84 -9.47
CA ARG A 176 -9.52 4.84 -9.59
C ARG A 176 -10.41 5.04 -10.81
N ASN A 177 -9.90 5.75 -11.81
CA ASN A 177 -10.58 5.95 -13.07
C ASN A 177 -10.05 4.95 -14.11
N PRO A 178 -10.90 4.09 -14.71
CA PRO A 178 -10.46 3.06 -15.67
C PRO A 178 -9.72 3.60 -16.90
N ILE A 179 -9.88 4.88 -17.24
CA ILE A 179 -9.16 5.53 -18.35
C ILE A 179 -7.64 5.47 -18.18
N PHE A 180 -7.17 5.33 -16.93
CA PHE A 180 -5.74 5.23 -16.61
C PHE A 180 -5.26 3.78 -16.45
N ASN A 181 -6.13 2.80 -16.67
CA ASN A 181 -5.72 1.41 -16.59
C ASN A 181 -4.64 1.13 -17.65
N GLN A 182 -3.43 0.81 -17.19
CA GLN A 182 -2.25 0.61 -18.03
C GLN A 182 -1.93 1.79 -18.98
N SER A 183 -2.26 3.05 -18.59
CA SER A 183 -2.00 4.24 -19.40
C SER A 183 -0.50 4.55 -19.44
N TYR A 184 0.02 4.70 -20.68
CA TYR A 184 1.39 5.14 -20.91
C TYR A 184 1.61 6.59 -20.48
N GLU A 185 0.65 7.47 -20.72
CA GLU A 185 0.73 8.89 -20.37
C GLU A 185 0.83 9.08 -18.85
N LEU A 186 0.03 8.34 -18.07
CA LEU A 186 0.15 8.36 -16.62
C LEU A 186 1.51 7.81 -16.17
N TYR A 187 1.96 6.71 -16.78
CA TYR A 187 3.25 6.12 -16.50
C TYR A 187 4.39 7.14 -16.70
N GLU A 188 4.42 7.87 -17.82
CA GLU A 188 5.44 8.88 -18.09
C GLU A 188 5.47 9.98 -17.03
N VAL A 189 4.30 10.48 -16.62
CA VAL A 189 4.17 11.50 -15.56
C VAL A 189 4.75 10.96 -14.23
N LEU A 190 4.35 9.76 -13.81
CA LEU A 190 4.80 9.17 -12.55
C LEU A 190 6.31 8.84 -12.58
N ASN A 191 6.79 8.27 -13.68
CA ASN A 191 8.19 7.90 -13.87
C ASN A 191 9.11 9.12 -13.84
N LYS A 192 8.73 10.23 -14.48
CA LYS A 192 9.45 11.51 -14.48
C LYS A 192 9.77 11.99 -13.05
N HIS A 193 8.86 11.79 -12.11
CA HIS A 193 9.00 12.22 -10.72
C HIS A 193 9.44 11.09 -9.78
N ASN A 194 9.74 9.89 -10.30
CA ASN A 194 10.07 8.71 -9.50
C ASN A 194 8.96 8.33 -8.49
N ILE A 195 7.70 8.41 -8.91
CA ILE A 195 6.51 8.13 -8.11
C ILE A 195 5.94 6.75 -8.47
N ALA A 196 5.61 5.93 -7.49
CA ALA A 196 5.00 4.63 -7.72
C ALA A 196 3.52 4.74 -8.16
N ASN A 197 3.05 3.78 -8.98
CA ASN A 197 1.64 3.65 -9.31
C ASN A 197 0.98 2.66 -8.36
N VAL A 198 -0.07 3.10 -7.63
CA VAL A 198 -0.77 2.23 -6.67
C VAL A 198 -1.73 1.30 -7.41
N ILE A 199 -1.60 0.03 -7.14
CA ILE A 199 -2.46 -1.02 -7.66
C ILE A 199 -3.53 -1.32 -6.61
N THR A 200 -4.81 -1.12 -6.94
CA THR A 200 -5.92 -1.47 -6.05
C THR A 200 -6.63 -2.70 -6.57
N ASP A 201 -6.42 -3.84 -5.92
CA ASP A 201 -7.10 -5.10 -6.25
C ASP A 201 -8.35 -5.29 -5.39
N THR A 202 -9.52 -5.24 -5.99
CA THR A 202 -10.82 -5.43 -5.32
C THR A 202 -11.82 -6.13 -6.27
N ALA A 203 -12.75 -6.90 -5.72
CA ALA A 203 -13.68 -7.73 -6.49
C ALA A 203 -14.59 -6.92 -7.43
N GLY A 204 -15.17 -5.82 -6.94
CA GLY A 204 -16.19 -5.06 -7.67
C GLY A 204 -15.63 -3.91 -8.53
N LYS A 205 -14.31 -3.87 -8.77
CA LYS A 205 -13.66 -2.84 -9.59
C LYS A 205 -12.48 -3.43 -10.35
N ARG A 206 -12.73 -4.51 -11.08
CA ARG A 206 -11.69 -5.21 -11.87
C ARG A 206 -11.12 -4.34 -12.98
N GLU A 207 -11.91 -3.41 -13.51
CA GLU A 207 -11.55 -2.47 -14.57
C GLU A 207 -10.43 -1.49 -14.19
N VAL A 208 -10.08 -1.36 -12.89
CA VAL A 208 -8.97 -0.52 -12.43
C VAL A 208 -7.73 -1.32 -12.02
N VAL A 209 -7.79 -2.65 -12.08
CA VAL A 209 -6.63 -3.49 -11.76
C VAL A 209 -5.62 -3.42 -12.90
N HIS A 210 -4.38 -3.11 -12.57
CA HIS A 210 -3.27 -3.00 -13.51
C HIS A 210 -1.99 -3.60 -12.95
N THR A 211 -0.98 -3.77 -13.80
CA THR A 211 0.35 -4.27 -13.46
C THR A 211 1.46 -3.29 -13.85
N SER A 212 1.07 -2.08 -14.25
CA SER A 212 1.99 -1.00 -14.59
C SER A 212 2.71 -0.50 -13.32
N VAL A 213 4.03 -0.56 -13.30
CA VAL A 213 4.89 0.05 -12.29
C VAL A 213 5.73 1.16 -12.94
N SER A 214 5.84 2.31 -12.27
CA SER A 214 6.43 3.53 -12.81
C SER A 214 7.82 3.85 -12.25
N ASN A 215 8.26 3.11 -11.25
CA ASN A 215 9.60 3.15 -10.68
C ASN A 215 9.99 1.76 -10.12
N ASP A 216 10.98 1.68 -9.25
CA ASP A 216 11.44 0.43 -8.63
C ASP A 216 10.53 -0.10 -7.52
N THR A 217 9.34 0.48 -7.36
CA THR A 217 8.40 0.16 -6.27
C THR A 217 7.04 -0.29 -6.81
N ALA A 218 6.62 -1.49 -6.45
CA ALA A 218 5.25 -1.97 -6.61
C ALA A 218 4.46 -1.75 -5.32
N PHE A 219 3.33 -1.06 -5.40
CA PHE A 219 2.50 -0.74 -4.24
C PHE A 219 1.10 -1.32 -4.42
N ILE A 220 0.83 -2.44 -3.76
CA ILE A 220 -0.43 -3.18 -3.87
C ILE A 220 -1.32 -2.89 -2.65
N ARG A 221 -2.54 -2.44 -2.91
CA ARG A 221 -3.63 -2.38 -1.93
C ARG A 221 -4.60 -3.51 -2.22
N PHE A 222 -4.39 -4.62 -1.55
CA PHE A 222 -5.21 -5.82 -1.68
C PHE A 222 -6.46 -5.70 -0.82
N VAL A 223 -7.63 -5.70 -1.45
CA VAL A 223 -8.93 -5.62 -0.78
C VAL A 223 -9.61 -6.98 -0.86
N GLY A 224 -9.56 -7.75 0.22
CA GLY A 224 -10.24 -9.02 0.34
C GLY A 224 -11.77 -8.85 0.39
N ASN A 225 -12.47 -9.94 0.25
CA ASN A 225 -13.94 -9.97 0.21
C ASN A 225 -14.56 -10.81 1.32
N GLY A 226 -13.79 -11.11 2.38
CA GLY A 226 -14.29 -11.89 3.53
C GLY A 226 -14.27 -13.40 3.32
N ILE A 227 -13.72 -13.91 2.21
CA ILE A 227 -13.63 -15.34 1.88
C ILE A 227 -12.14 -15.70 1.72
N GLN A 228 -11.60 -16.40 2.72
CA GLN A 228 -10.16 -16.64 2.87
C GLN A 228 -9.57 -17.43 1.70
N GLU A 229 -10.26 -18.46 1.21
CA GLU A 229 -9.79 -19.32 0.12
C GLU A 229 -9.64 -18.54 -1.19
N ILE A 230 -10.59 -17.64 -1.47
CA ILE A 230 -10.53 -16.76 -2.65
C ILE A 230 -9.42 -15.74 -2.51
N ASP A 231 -9.25 -15.15 -1.32
CA ASP A 231 -8.16 -14.22 -1.06
C ASP A 231 -6.80 -14.91 -1.23
N TYR A 232 -6.63 -16.15 -0.79
CA TYR A 232 -5.39 -16.93 -0.97
C TYR A 232 -5.12 -17.25 -2.44
N HIS A 233 -6.15 -17.62 -3.21
CA HIS A 233 -6.03 -17.80 -4.66
C HIS A 233 -5.52 -16.49 -5.33
N ARG A 234 -6.13 -15.35 -5.03
CA ARG A 234 -5.73 -14.04 -5.57
C ARG A 234 -4.30 -13.67 -5.16
N ILE A 235 -3.90 -13.95 -3.91
CA ILE A 235 -2.54 -13.73 -3.45
C ILE A 235 -1.54 -14.56 -4.27
N ASN A 236 -1.85 -15.82 -4.60
CA ASN A 236 -0.99 -16.63 -5.46
C ASN A 236 -0.78 -16.00 -6.84
N LEU A 237 -1.83 -15.41 -7.44
CA LEU A 237 -1.68 -14.66 -8.70
C LEU A 237 -0.73 -13.46 -8.54
N TRP A 238 -0.83 -12.73 -7.42
CA TRP A 238 0.09 -11.62 -7.13
C TRP A 238 1.52 -12.08 -6.86
N ILE A 239 1.74 -13.27 -6.29
CA ILE A 239 3.09 -13.83 -6.14
C ILE A 239 3.74 -14.06 -7.51
N GLU A 240 3.02 -14.65 -8.49
CA GLU A 240 3.53 -14.80 -9.85
C GLU A 240 3.83 -13.43 -10.49
N GLN A 241 2.96 -12.44 -10.30
CA GLN A 241 3.18 -11.09 -10.79
C GLN A 241 4.41 -10.42 -10.15
N ILE A 242 4.66 -10.63 -8.86
CA ILE A 242 5.85 -10.13 -8.16
C ILE A 242 7.12 -10.75 -8.77
N LYS A 243 7.12 -12.04 -9.10
CA LYS A 243 8.26 -12.71 -9.77
C LYS A 243 8.57 -12.04 -11.12
N GLU A 244 7.54 -11.72 -11.91
CA GLU A 244 7.72 -11.00 -13.16
C GLU A 244 8.29 -9.60 -12.93
N TRP A 245 7.79 -8.84 -11.95
CA TRP A 245 8.31 -7.51 -11.62
C TRP A 245 9.76 -7.55 -11.13
N VAL A 246 10.13 -8.56 -10.33
CA VAL A 246 11.53 -8.78 -9.94
C VAL A 246 12.40 -8.99 -11.19
N SER A 247 11.94 -9.77 -12.16
CA SER A 247 12.68 -9.97 -13.42
C SER A 247 12.81 -8.68 -14.25
N CYS A 248 11.89 -7.72 -14.06
CA CYS A 248 11.93 -6.40 -14.68
C CYS A 248 12.73 -5.35 -13.86
N GLY A 249 13.30 -5.74 -12.70
CA GLY A 249 14.14 -4.85 -11.88
C GLY A 249 13.40 -4.06 -10.79
N VAL A 250 12.15 -4.40 -10.47
CA VAL A 250 11.45 -3.87 -9.30
C VAL A 250 12.05 -4.49 -8.04
N THR A 251 12.32 -3.66 -7.03
CA THR A 251 13.05 -4.08 -5.83
C THR A 251 12.30 -3.82 -4.52
N ASN A 252 11.31 -2.94 -4.53
CA ASN A 252 10.53 -2.57 -3.35
C ASN A 252 9.06 -2.97 -3.54
N PHE A 253 8.51 -3.73 -2.60
CA PHE A 253 7.16 -4.28 -2.68
C PHE A 253 6.37 -3.92 -1.43
N TYR A 254 5.37 -3.05 -1.56
CA TYR A 254 4.39 -2.79 -0.52
C TYR A 254 3.12 -3.57 -0.79
N CYS A 255 2.69 -4.42 0.14
CA CYS A 255 1.46 -5.19 0.05
C CYS A 255 0.60 -4.95 1.30
N LEU A 256 -0.45 -4.15 1.14
CA LEU A 256 -1.29 -3.69 2.23
C LEU A 256 -2.68 -4.31 2.14
N HIS A 257 -2.97 -5.19 3.10
CA HIS A 257 -4.17 -6.00 3.10
C HIS A 257 -5.33 -5.31 3.81
N HIS A 258 -6.46 -5.26 3.12
CA HIS A 258 -7.75 -4.76 3.61
C HIS A 258 -8.78 -5.87 3.65
N GLN A 259 -9.77 -5.71 4.53
CA GLN A 259 -10.96 -6.57 4.56
C GLN A 259 -12.21 -5.74 4.87
N PRO A 260 -13.42 -6.23 4.58
CA PRO A 260 -14.66 -5.69 5.10
C PRO A 260 -14.63 -5.57 6.63
N ASN A 261 -15.42 -4.65 7.19
CA ASN A 261 -15.38 -4.36 8.63
C ASN A 261 -15.73 -5.57 9.50
N GLU A 262 -16.60 -6.43 9.00
CA GLU A 262 -17.09 -7.63 9.69
C GLU A 262 -16.03 -8.74 9.78
N ASN A 263 -15.00 -8.67 8.93
CA ASN A 263 -13.98 -9.71 8.78
C ASN A 263 -12.56 -9.16 8.83
N ARG A 264 -12.31 -8.06 9.55
CA ARG A 264 -11.00 -7.37 9.55
C ARG A 264 -9.83 -8.25 9.91
N ARG A 265 -10.01 -9.21 10.82
CA ARG A 265 -8.95 -10.16 11.21
C ARG A 265 -8.40 -10.96 10.01
N LEU A 266 -9.22 -11.19 8.96
CA LEU A 266 -8.78 -11.88 7.75
C LEU A 266 -7.70 -11.10 7.01
N SER A 267 -7.60 -9.77 7.18
CA SER A 267 -6.49 -9.00 6.60
C SER A 267 -5.13 -9.43 7.15
N GLY A 268 -5.08 -9.78 8.44
CA GLY A 268 -3.86 -10.32 9.07
C GLY A 268 -3.51 -11.71 8.54
N TYR A 269 -4.50 -12.58 8.35
CA TYR A 269 -4.28 -13.91 7.75
C TYR A 269 -3.85 -13.83 6.28
N SER A 270 -4.46 -12.93 5.50
CA SER A 270 -4.03 -12.68 4.11
C SER A 270 -2.60 -12.17 4.04
N ALA A 271 -2.21 -11.23 4.92
CA ALA A 271 -0.85 -10.73 5.02
C ALA A 271 0.14 -11.84 5.45
N GLN A 272 -0.23 -12.67 6.42
CA GLN A 272 0.58 -13.81 6.84
C GLN A 272 0.79 -14.82 5.72
N TYR A 273 -0.27 -15.16 4.96
CA TYR A 273 -0.18 -16.07 3.83
C TYR A 273 0.73 -15.50 2.74
N MET A 274 0.63 -14.21 2.42
CA MET A 274 1.53 -13.56 1.47
C MET A 274 2.99 -13.61 1.95
N ILE A 275 3.26 -13.36 3.25
CA ILE A 275 4.62 -13.48 3.83
C ILE A 275 5.15 -14.91 3.65
N GLN A 276 4.31 -15.91 3.93
CA GLN A 276 4.72 -17.31 3.74
C GLN A 276 5.13 -17.56 2.27
N LYS A 277 4.31 -17.14 1.31
CA LYS A 277 4.58 -17.34 -0.13
C LYS A 277 5.82 -16.55 -0.59
N ILE A 278 6.02 -15.33 -0.13
CA ILE A 278 7.24 -14.56 -0.42
C ILE A 278 8.49 -15.28 0.12
N ASN A 279 8.44 -15.82 1.33
CA ASN A 279 9.58 -16.55 1.91
C ASN A 279 9.87 -17.87 1.17
N GLU A 280 8.84 -18.52 0.62
CA GLU A 280 9.01 -19.72 -0.22
C GLU A 280 9.68 -19.36 -1.56
N GLU A 281 9.27 -18.28 -2.22
CA GLU A 281 9.77 -17.88 -3.54
C GLU A 281 11.10 -17.08 -3.50
N PHE A 282 11.32 -16.31 -2.43
CA PHE A 282 12.49 -15.45 -2.26
C PHE A 282 13.25 -15.75 -0.96
N PRO A 283 13.80 -16.97 -0.77
CA PRO A 283 14.39 -17.40 0.51
C PRO A 283 15.62 -16.58 0.93
N ASN A 284 16.27 -15.89 0.00
CA ASN A 284 17.41 -15.00 0.28
C ASN A 284 16.98 -13.60 0.78
N HIS A 285 15.67 -13.30 0.76
CA HIS A 285 15.10 -12.00 1.17
C HIS A 285 13.92 -12.20 2.13
N PRO A 286 14.10 -12.92 3.26
CA PRO A 286 13.00 -13.36 4.10
C PRO A 286 12.33 -12.18 4.81
N VAL A 287 11.00 -12.25 4.91
CA VAL A 287 10.18 -11.42 5.78
C VAL A 287 9.89 -12.19 7.06
N TYR A 288 9.95 -11.52 8.21
CA TYR A 288 9.62 -12.17 9.48
C TYR A 288 8.17 -12.69 9.46
N SER A 289 8.00 -13.98 9.76
CA SER A 289 6.68 -14.62 9.77
C SER A 289 5.92 -14.30 11.06
N PRO A 290 4.66 -13.85 10.97
CA PRO A 290 3.82 -13.61 12.12
C PRO A 290 3.62 -14.87 12.98
N LYS A 291 3.62 -14.68 14.31
CA LYS A 291 3.27 -15.72 15.26
C LYS A 291 1.79 -15.64 15.60
N LEU A 292 1.05 -16.70 15.28
CA LEU A 292 -0.35 -16.80 15.69
C LEU A 292 -0.42 -17.20 17.18
N PHE A 293 -1.17 -16.43 17.92
CA PHE A 293 -1.63 -16.83 19.25
C PHE A 293 -2.85 -17.75 19.05
N LYS A 294 -2.60 -19.08 18.95
CA LYS A 294 -3.68 -20.06 19.06
C LYS A 294 -4.22 -19.95 20.47
N GLY A 295 -5.52 -19.70 20.59
CA GLY A 295 -6.16 -19.44 21.87
C GLY A 295 -5.68 -20.45 22.92
N GLU A 296 -5.14 -19.90 24.02
CA GLU A 296 -5.22 -20.56 25.29
C GLU A 296 -6.70 -20.53 25.63
N GLU A 297 -7.40 -21.65 25.40
CA GLU A 297 -8.76 -21.93 25.88
C GLU A 297 -8.76 -21.98 27.43
#